data_05a658c6d62c3f5bef5a291d6798af04
#
_entry.id   05a658c6d62c3f5bef5a291d6798af04
#
_cell.length_a   1.000
_cell.length_b   1.000
_cell.length_c   1.000
_cell.angle_alpha   90.00
_cell.angle_beta   90.00
_cell.angle_gamma   90.00
#
_symmetry.space_group_name_H-M   'P 1'
#
loop_
_entity.id
_entity.type
_entity.pdbx_description
1 polymer ?
#
loop_
_entity_poly.entity_id
_entity_poly.type
_entity_poly.pdbx_seq_one_letter_code
_entity_poly.pdbx_strand_id
1 'polypeptide(L)'
;MKRLVIANRGEIARRILRAGRDYGWKVAVISTPEDRDAPVRFEADAVLEIDSFLNAQAIVDATKQWRGELIHPGYGFLSENADFARLVENDGIAFVGPTAQNMQAMGGKESAKAFARKCGVPTLEALLSDELKSLPESKWPEALQKRGIVPPYLVKAS
;
A
#
# COMPACT_ATOMS: atom_id res chain seq x y z
N MET A 1 6.54 -24.45 -10.06
CA MET A 1 6.87 -23.12 -10.61
C MET A 1 5.78 -22.18 -10.13
N LYS A 2 6.12 -21.14 -9.34
CA LYS A 2 5.14 -20.22 -8.76
C LYS A 2 4.48 -19.32 -9.80
N ARG A 3 3.31 -18.81 -9.47
CA ARG A 3 2.47 -17.98 -10.34
C ARG A 3 2.20 -16.64 -9.62
N LEU A 4 2.85 -15.58 -10.12
CA LEU A 4 2.76 -14.23 -9.58
C LEU A 4 1.79 -13.37 -10.39
N VAL A 5 0.87 -12.69 -9.73
CA VAL A 5 0.01 -11.66 -10.34
C VAL A 5 0.51 -10.28 -9.90
N ILE A 6 0.67 -9.38 -10.86
CA ILE A 6 1.07 -7.99 -10.61
C ILE A 6 -0.18 -7.12 -10.66
N ALA A 7 -0.59 -6.60 -9.50
CA ALA A 7 -1.74 -5.70 -9.36
C ALA A 7 -1.28 -4.23 -9.45
N ASN A 8 -0.59 -3.91 -10.53
CA ASN A 8 -0.08 -2.57 -10.80
C ASN A 8 0.23 -2.40 -12.31
N ARG A 9 0.62 -1.20 -12.72
CA ARG A 9 0.89 -0.84 -14.11
C ARG A 9 2.22 -0.09 -14.28
N GLY A 10 2.52 0.33 -15.51
CA GLY A 10 3.66 1.19 -15.82
C GLY A 10 5.01 0.53 -15.53
N GLU A 11 5.96 1.34 -15.09
CA GLU A 11 7.35 0.92 -14.88
C GLU A 11 7.49 -0.06 -13.71
N ILE A 12 6.70 0.09 -12.64
CA ILE A 12 6.78 -0.81 -11.50
C ILE A 12 6.29 -2.22 -11.87
N ALA A 13 5.24 -2.33 -12.69
CA ALA A 13 4.79 -3.63 -13.17
C ALA A 13 5.88 -4.32 -13.98
N ARG A 14 6.59 -3.61 -14.86
CA ARG A 14 7.72 -4.17 -15.63
C ARG A 14 8.90 -4.57 -14.74
N ARG A 15 9.19 -3.78 -13.69
CA ARG A 15 10.23 -4.13 -12.71
C ARG A 15 9.92 -5.43 -11.99
N ILE A 16 8.67 -5.57 -11.50
CA ILE A 16 8.22 -6.77 -10.80
C ILE A 16 8.21 -7.98 -11.74
N LEU A 17 7.76 -7.79 -12.99
CA LEU A 17 7.77 -8.84 -14.01
C LEU A 17 9.17 -9.40 -14.24
N ARG A 18 10.18 -8.52 -14.39
CA ARG A 18 11.58 -8.95 -14.56
C ARG A 18 12.05 -9.76 -13.36
N ALA A 19 11.81 -9.26 -12.13
CA ALA A 19 12.17 -9.98 -10.91
C ALA A 19 11.48 -11.35 -10.84
N GLY A 20 10.18 -11.46 -11.15
CA GLY A 20 9.48 -12.72 -11.17
C GLY A 20 10.09 -13.72 -12.18
N ARG A 21 10.48 -13.25 -13.36
CA ARG A 21 11.18 -14.06 -14.36
C ARG A 21 12.55 -14.53 -13.91
N ASP A 22 13.32 -13.68 -13.25
CA ASP A 22 14.64 -14.04 -12.70
C ASP A 22 14.53 -15.17 -11.67
N TYR A 23 13.40 -15.27 -10.96
CA TYR A 23 13.06 -16.40 -10.09
C TYR A 23 12.47 -17.62 -10.84
N GLY A 24 12.32 -17.56 -12.14
CA GLY A 24 11.71 -18.63 -12.94
C GLY A 24 10.20 -18.79 -12.70
N TRP A 25 9.50 -17.73 -12.29
CA TRP A 25 8.05 -17.76 -12.04
C TRP A 25 7.27 -17.42 -13.32
N LYS A 26 6.02 -17.90 -13.38
CA LYS A 26 5.04 -17.40 -14.33
C LYS A 26 4.44 -16.12 -13.79
N VAL A 27 4.35 -15.10 -14.65
CA VAL A 27 3.93 -13.76 -14.24
C VAL A 27 2.76 -13.30 -15.10
N ALA A 28 1.63 -13.02 -14.44
CA ALA A 28 0.50 -12.32 -15.04
C ALA A 28 0.47 -10.85 -14.61
N VAL A 29 -0.07 -10.01 -15.46
CA VAL A 29 -0.31 -8.59 -15.15
C VAL A 29 -1.81 -8.29 -15.18
N ILE A 30 -2.28 -7.55 -14.19
CA ILE A 30 -3.61 -6.92 -14.21
C ILE A 30 -3.57 -5.78 -15.24
N SER A 31 -4.64 -5.62 -15.98
CA SER A 31 -4.79 -4.55 -16.98
C SER A 31 -6.21 -4.01 -17.02
N THR A 32 -6.33 -2.72 -17.25
CA THR A 32 -7.62 -2.05 -17.52
C THR A 32 -7.70 -1.64 -18.98
N PRO A 33 -8.88 -1.23 -19.50
CA PRO A 33 -9.01 -0.77 -20.88
C PRO A 33 -8.07 0.37 -21.25
N GLU A 34 -7.72 1.25 -20.32
CA GLU A 34 -6.79 2.35 -20.51
C GLU A 34 -5.35 1.90 -20.74
N ASP A 35 -5.00 0.72 -20.23
CA ASP A 35 -3.64 0.16 -20.32
C ASP A 35 -3.48 -0.86 -21.45
N ARG A 36 -4.44 -0.96 -22.40
CA ARG A 36 -4.42 -1.97 -23.47
C ARG A 36 -3.15 -1.98 -24.33
N ASP A 37 -2.50 -0.84 -24.47
CA ASP A 37 -1.27 -0.69 -25.26
C ASP A 37 0.00 -0.67 -24.37
N ALA A 38 -0.14 -0.95 -23.08
CA ALA A 38 0.99 -0.92 -22.14
C ALA A 38 2.00 -2.04 -22.46
N PRO A 39 3.31 -1.72 -22.57
CA PRO A 39 4.34 -2.70 -22.93
C PRO A 39 4.35 -3.96 -22.05
N VAL A 40 4.05 -3.83 -20.76
CA VAL A 40 4.04 -4.95 -19.82
C VAL A 40 3.06 -6.07 -20.20
N ARG A 41 1.97 -5.74 -20.92
CA ARG A 41 1.00 -6.73 -21.42
C ARG A 41 1.62 -7.71 -22.42
N PHE A 42 2.51 -7.21 -23.27
CA PHE A 42 3.19 -8.00 -24.29
C PHE A 42 4.38 -8.78 -23.72
N GLU A 43 4.86 -8.35 -22.56
CA GLU A 43 5.97 -9.01 -21.86
C GLU A 43 5.49 -10.10 -20.89
N ALA A 44 4.28 -10.02 -20.33
CA ALA A 44 3.79 -10.95 -19.34
C ALA A 44 3.38 -12.31 -19.93
N ASP A 45 3.37 -13.37 -19.10
CA ASP A 45 2.88 -14.70 -19.50
C ASP A 45 1.35 -14.73 -19.66
N ALA A 46 0.63 -13.83 -18.97
CA ALA A 46 -0.81 -13.66 -19.11
C ALA A 46 -1.22 -12.22 -18.75
N VAL A 47 -2.36 -11.80 -19.30
CA VAL A 47 -3.01 -10.54 -18.99
C VAL A 47 -4.37 -10.84 -18.38
N LEU A 48 -4.64 -10.29 -17.19
CA LEU A 48 -5.89 -10.43 -16.48
C LEU A 48 -6.65 -9.10 -16.57
N GLU A 49 -7.70 -9.06 -17.35
CA GLU A 49 -8.45 -7.82 -17.60
C GLU A 49 -9.49 -7.58 -16.52
N ILE A 50 -9.51 -6.37 -16.00
CA ILE A 50 -10.47 -5.89 -15.00
C ILE A 50 -10.89 -4.46 -15.34
N ASP A 51 -11.89 -3.96 -14.63
CA ASP A 51 -12.43 -2.60 -14.79
C ASP A 51 -11.60 -1.52 -14.08
N SER A 52 -10.99 -1.84 -12.94
CA SER A 52 -10.27 -0.86 -12.14
C SER A 52 -9.23 -1.50 -11.22
N PHE A 53 -8.04 -0.88 -11.11
CA PHE A 53 -7.01 -1.24 -10.12
C PHE A 53 -7.43 -1.01 -8.65
N LEU A 54 -8.56 -0.35 -8.41
CA LEU A 54 -9.14 -0.18 -7.07
C LEU A 54 -10.21 -1.22 -6.75
N ASN A 55 -10.56 -2.08 -7.69
CA ASN A 55 -11.51 -3.18 -7.47
C ASN A 55 -10.80 -4.41 -6.89
N ALA A 56 -10.67 -4.42 -5.55
CA ALA A 56 -10.00 -5.48 -4.81
C ALA A 56 -10.55 -6.89 -5.13
N GLN A 57 -11.89 -7.02 -5.19
CA GLN A 57 -12.52 -8.30 -5.45
C GLN A 57 -12.22 -8.81 -6.86
N ALA A 58 -12.31 -7.93 -7.87
CA ALA A 58 -12.00 -8.31 -9.25
C ALA A 58 -10.55 -8.79 -9.41
N ILE A 59 -9.59 -8.14 -8.72
CA ILE A 59 -8.18 -8.56 -8.69
C ILE A 59 -8.02 -9.97 -8.12
N VAL A 60 -8.68 -10.24 -6.99
CA VAL A 60 -8.60 -11.55 -6.33
C VAL A 60 -9.26 -12.62 -7.20
N ASP A 61 -10.45 -12.36 -7.76
CA ASP A 61 -11.17 -13.30 -8.61
C ASP A 61 -10.39 -13.65 -9.89
N ALA A 62 -9.83 -12.64 -10.57
CA ALA A 62 -8.96 -12.85 -11.73
C ALA A 62 -7.70 -13.65 -11.38
N THR A 63 -7.12 -13.38 -10.20
CA THR A 63 -5.97 -14.14 -9.68
C THR A 63 -6.32 -15.60 -9.47
N LYS A 64 -7.47 -15.89 -8.85
CA LYS A 64 -7.95 -17.27 -8.61
C LYS A 64 -8.23 -18.01 -9.94
N GLN A 65 -8.90 -17.36 -10.90
CA GLN A 65 -9.15 -17.93 -12.22
C GLN A 65 -7.86 -18.32 -12.94
N TRP A 66 -6.83 -17.49 -12.84
CA TRP A 66 -5.51 -17.77 -13.39
C TRP A 66 -4.69 -18.74 -12.52
N ARG A 67 -5.19 -19.14 -11.34
CA ARG A 67 -4.50 -19.95 -10.32
C ARG A 67 -3.20 -19.29 -9.85
N GLY A 68 -3.24 -17.99 -9.63
CA GLY A 68 -2.14 -17.22 -9.05
C GLY A 68 -1.95 -17.59 -7.58
N GLU A 69 -0.70 -17.71 -7.15
CA GLU A 69 -0.33 -18.05 -5.77
C GLU A 69 0.12 -16.83 -4.98
N LEU A 70 0.56 -15.78 -5.70
CA LEU A 70 1.05 -14.53 -5.10
C LEU A 70 0.46 -13.33 -5.83
N ILE A 71 0.17 -12.26 -5.07
CA ILE A 71 -0.16 -10.93 -5.60
C ILE A 71 0.90 -9.95 -5.14
N HIS A 72 1.52 -9.24 -6.09
CA HIS A 72 2.39 -8.10 -5.81
C HIS A 72 1.66 -6.80 -6.17
N PRO A 73 1.33 -5.95 -5.19
CA PRO A 73 0.56 -4.73 -5.42
C PRO A 73 1.40 -3.57 -5.99
N GLY A 74 2.73 -3.68 -6.01
CA GLY A 74 3.61 -2.56 -6.34
C GLY A 74 3.55 -1.45 -5.30
N TYR A 75 3.34 -0.22 -5.76
CA TYR A 75 3.06 0.95 -4.93
C TYR A 75 1.85 1.73 -5.47
N GLY A 76 1.22 2.58 -4.63
CA GLY A 76 -0.05 3.23 -4.98
C GLY A 76 -1.21 2.25 -5.06
N PHE A 77 -2.33 2.65 -5.63
CA PHE A 77 -3.55 1.84 -5.71
C PHE A 77 -3.90 1.16 -4.37
N LEU A 78 -3.89 -0.17 -4.33
CA LEU A 78 -4.23 -0.96 -3.15
C LEU A 78 -3.00 -1.45 -2.35
N SER A 79 -1.78 -0.97 -2.66
CA SER A 79 -0.55 -1.45 -2.01
C SER A 79 -0.49 -1.20 -0.50
N GLU A 80 -1.19 -0.18 -0.01
CA GLU A 80 -1.28 0.18 1.41
C GLU A 80 -2.68 -0.08 2.00
N ASN A 81 -3.52 -0.82 1.27
CA ASN A 81 -4.88 -1.13 1.70
C ASN A 81 -4.92 -2.43 2.52
N ALA A 82 -5.13 -2.29 3.83
CA ALA A 82 -5.17 -3.43 4.76
C ALA A 82 -6.33 -4.41 4.46
N ASP A 83 -7.47 -3.90 3.97
CA ASP A 83 -8.63 -4.76 3.67
C ASP A 83 -8.37 -5.57 2.40
N PHE A 84 -7.68 -5.01 1.41
CA PHE A 84 -7.23 -5.77 0.24
C PHE A 84 -6.22 -6.85 0.64
N ALA A 85 -5.22 -6.54 1.46
CA ALA A 85 -4.27 -7.53 1.93
C ALA A 85 -4.98 -8.67 2.68
N ARG A 86 -5.95 -8.34 3.55
CA ARG A 86 -6.77 -9.33 4.27
C ARG A 86 -7.61 -10.18 3.32
N LEU A 87 -8.21 -9.58 2.29
CA LEU A 87 -8.97 -10.31 1.28
C LEU A 87 -8.10 -11.33 0.55
N VAL A 88 -6.90 -10.92 0.12
CA VAL A 88 -5.91 -11.78 -0.54
C VAL A 88 -5.49 -12.94 0.37
N GLU A 89 -5.15 -12.65 1.64
CA GLU A 89 -4.72 -13.63 2.63
C GLU A 89 -5.83 -14.65 2.94
N ASN A 90 -7.10 -14.19 3.08
CA ASN A 90 -8.25 -15.05 3.36
C ASN A 90 -8.56 -16.03 2.22
N ASP A 91 -8.26 -15.67 0.99
CA ASP A 91 -8.39 -16.55 -0.17
C ASP A 91 -7.18 -17.50 -0.38
N GLY A 92 -6.26 -17.54 0.60
CA GLY A 92 -5.08 -18.40 0.57
C GLY A 92 -4.00 -17.98 -0.44
N ILE A 93 -4.07 -16.75 -0.93
CA ILE A 93 -3.08 -16.16 -1.85
C ILE A 93 -2.06 -15.38 -1.01
N ALA A 94 -0.78 -15.49 -1.32
CA ALA A 94 0.26 -14.74 -0.63
C ALA A 94 0.28 -13.28 -1.11
N PHE A 95 0.11 -12.34 -0.18
CA PHE A 95 0.30 -10.92 -0.46
C PHE A 95 1.79 -10.57 -0.35
N VAL A 96 2.37 -10.00 -1.40
CA VAL A 96 3.78 -9.58 -1.39
C VAL A 96 3.87 -8.19 -0.78
N GLY A 97 4.00 -8.16 0.53
CA GLY A 97 4.00 -6.94 1.33
C GLY A 97 3.88 -7.25 2.83
N PRO A 98 3.64 -6.23 3.66
CA PRO A 98 3.33 -6.43 5.07
C PRO A 98 1.97 -7.10 5.25
N THR A 99 1.75 -7.74 6.39
CA THR A 99 0.44 -8.33 6.73
C THR A 99 -0.64 -7.24 6.85
N ALA A 100 -1.90 -7.61 6.65
CA ALA A 100 -3.04 -6.70 6.85
C ALA A 100 -3.02 -6.04 8.23
N GLN A 101 -2.64 -6.78 9.27
CA GLN A 101 -2.50 -6.27 10.64
C GLN A 101 -1.42 -5.20 10.76
N ASN A 102 -0.25 -5.43 10.15
CA ASN A 102 0.85 -4.46 10.16
C ASN A 102 0.49 -3.20 9.37
N MET A 103 -0.17 -3.36 8.21
CA MET A 103 -0.68 -2.21 7.45
C MET A 103 -1.65 -1.37 8.27
N GLN A 104 -2.59 -2.00 8.95
CA GLN A 104 -3.57 -1.30 9.79
C GLN A 104 -2.90 -0.55 10.94
N ALA A 105 -1.90 -1.15 11.60
CA ALA A 105 -1.17 -0.52 12.69
C ALA A 105 -0.34 0.69 12.23
N MET A 106 0.17 0.67 10.99
CA MET A 106 1.06 1.70 10.43
C MET A 106 0.35 2.65 9.46
N GLY A 107 -0.92 2.39 9.09
CA GLY A 107 -1.64 3.16 8.08
C GLY A 107 -2.01 4.59 8.50
N GLY A 108 -2.21 4.84 9.79
CA GLY A 108 -2.45 6.18 10.33
C GLY A 108 -1.15 6.87 10.73
N LYS A 109 -0.97 8.14 10.36
CA LYS A 109 0.24 8.91 10.73
C LYS A 109 0.44 9.01 12.23
N GLU A 110 -0.64 9.18 12.99
CA GLU A 110 -0.62 9.29 14.45
C GLU A 110 -0.37 7.92 15.11
N SER A 111 -1.09 6.87 14.67
CA SER A 111 -0.92 5.50 15.16
C SER A 111 0.49 4.96 14.87
N ALA A 112 1.01 5.19 13.65
CA ALA A 112 2.36 4.80 13.27
C ALA A 112 3.41 5.49 14.15
N LYS A 113 3.24 6.77 14.44
CA LYS A 113 4.14 7.54 15.32
C LYS A 113 4.11 7.02 16.76
N ALA A 114 2.91 6.76 17.28
CA ALA A 114 2.75 6.19 18.62
C ALA A 114 3.38 4.79 18.71
N PHE A 115 3.19 3.97 17.69
CA PHE A 115 3.81 2.66 17.59
C PHE A 115 5.34 2.72 17.52
N ALA A 116 5.89 3.62 16.68
CA ALA A 116 7.33 3.84 16.58
C ALA A 116 7.95 4.23 17.92
N ARG A 117 7.32 5.16 18.67
CA ARG A 117 7.76 5.54 20.03
C ARG A 117 7.75 4.35 20.99
N LYS A 118 6.69 3.54 20.95
CA LYS A 118 6.59 2.33 21.78
C LYS A 118 7.71 1.32 21.49
N CYS A 119 8.18 1.29 20.24
CA CYS A 119 9.33 0.47 19.83
C CYS A 119 10.69 1.14 20.09
N GLY A 120 10.76 2.28 20.77
CA GLY A 120 12.00 2.99 21.04
C GLY A 120 12.60 3.75 19.86
N VAL A 121 11.84 3.90 18.75
CA VAL A 121 12.30 4.66 17.57
C VAL A 121 12.13 6.15 17.85
N PRO A 122 13.19 6.96 17.69
CA PRO A 122 13.09 8.42 17.82
C PRO A 122 12.09 9.01 16.84
N THR A 123 11.20 9.88 17.34
CA THR A 123 10.22 10.57 16.52
C THR A 123 10.21 12.06 16.84
N LEU A 124 9.89 12.86 15.84
CA LEU A 124 9.68 14.30 16.08
C LEU A 124 8.47 14.53 16.99
N GLU A 125 8.53 15.57 17.82
CA GLU A 125 7.37 15.99 18.60
C GLU A 125 6.25 16.49 17.69
N ALA A 126 5.01 16.32 18.13
CA ALA A 126 3.83 16.83 17.42
C ALA A 126 2.70 17.10 18.40
N LEU A 127 1.84 18.06 18.04
CA LEU A 127 0.48 18.13 18.55
C LEU A 127 -0.44 17.34 17.64
N LEU A 128 -1.23 16.45 18.22
CA LEU A 128 -2.15 15.59 17.49
C LEU A 128 -3.49 16.29 17.27
N SER A 129 -4.26 15.82 16.30
CA SER A 129 -5.55 16.42 15.92
C SER A 129 -6.50 16.59 17.12
N ASP A 130 -6.61 15.56 17.97
CA ASP A 130 -7.53 15.61 19.11
C ASP A 130 -7.08 16.60 20.19
N GLU A 131 -5.76 16.76 20.37
CA GLU A 131 -5.20 17.76 21.28
C GLU A 131 -5.46 19.18 20.74
N LEU A 132 -5.26 19.41 19.45
CA LEU A 132 -5.53 20.69 18.79
C LEU A 132 -7.02 21.05 18.86
N LYS A 133 -7.91 20.09 18.60
CA LYS A 133 -9.37 20.29 18.69
C LYS A 133 -9.84 20.63 20.12
N SER A 134 -9.14 20.16 21.14
CA SER A 134 -9.46 20.43 22.54
C SER A 134 -9.03 21.83 23.02
N LEU A 135 -8.23 22.54 22.21
CA LEU A 135 -7.68 23.87 22.57
C LEU A 135 -8.23 24.93 21.63
N PRO A 136 -8.53 26.16 22.16
CA PRO A 136 -8.76 27.32 21.31
C PRO A 136 -7.52 27.56 20.42
N GLU A 137 -7.72 28.00 19.18
CA GLU A 137 -6.61 28.29 18.24
C GLU A 137 -5.57 29.26 18.80
N SER A 138 -6.02 30.25 19.59
CA SER A 138 -5.16 31.22 20.27
C SER A 138 -4.17 30.57 21.25
N LYS A 139 -4.41 29.34 21.68
CA LYS A 139 -3.55 28.57 22.59
C LYS A 139 -2.58 27.61 21.89
N TRP A 140 -2.71 27.42 20.59
CA TRP A 140 -1.83 26.52 19.84
C TRP A 140 -0.34 26.90 19.91
N PRO A 141 0.06 28.20 19.77
CA PRO A 141 1.47 28.58 19.90
C PRO A 141 2.07 28.22 21.25
N GLU A 142 1.34 28.47 22.34
CA GLU A 142 1.77 28.11 23.69
C GLU A 142 1.92 26.60 23.88
N ALA A 143 0.96 25.82 23.36
CA ALA A 143 0.98 24.36 23.44
C ALA A 143 2.16 23.75 22.62
N LEU A 144 2.46 24.31 21.46
CA LEU A 144 3.62 23.93 20.64
C LEU A 144 4.92 24.21 21.38
N GLN A 145 5.06 25.41 21.92
CA GLN A 145 6.26 25.82 22.64
C GLN A 145 6.53 24.96 23.89
N LYS A 146 5.47 24.61 24.66
CA LYS A 146 5.59 23.73 25.82
C LYS A 146 6.14 22.32 25.45
N ARG A 147 5.97 21.89 24.21
CA ARG A 147 6.54 20.63 23.70
C ARG A 147 7.87 20.80 22.96
N GLY A 148 8.45 22.02 23.00
CA GLY A 148 9.69 22.30 22.29
C GLY A 148 9.53 22.32 20.75
N ILE A 149 8.30 22.46 20.25
CA ILE A 149 8.04 22.53 18.82
C ILE A 149 8.12 24.00 18.41
N VAL A 150 9.12 24.32 17.60
CA VAL A 150 9.41 25.68 17.12
C VAL A 150 9.32 25.76 15.60
N PRO A 151 9.05 26.94 15.02
CA PRO A 151 9.03 27.14 13.58
C PRO A 151 10.34 26.71 12.89
N PRO A 152 10.29 26.28 11.59
CA PRO A 152 9.08 26.18 10.78
C PRO A 152 8.23 24.95 11.14
N TYR A 153 6.89 25.07 11.01
CA TYR A 153 5.95 23.97 11.27
C TYR A 153 5.58 23.21 10.02
N LEU A 154 5.46 21.90 10.13
CA LEU A 154 4.87 21.04 9.10
C LEU A 154 3.47 20.59 9.54
N VAL A 155 2.45 21.09 8.85
CA VAL A 155 1.05 20.70 9.07
C VAL A 155 0.67 19.59 8.11
N LYS A 156 0.07 18.51 8.62
CA LYS A 156 -0.41 17.37 7.83
C LYS A 156 -1.86 17.07 8.18
N ALA A 157 -2.67 16.75 7.19
CA ALA A 157 -3.97 16.15 7.43
C ALA A 157 -3.80 14.77 8.08
N SER A 158 -4.66 14.47 9.04
CA SER A 158 -4.76 13.16 9.71
C SER A 158 -5.89 12.35 9.09
#